data_a60e15db53d52d9cf6aaa71fe3a6042d
#
_entry.id   a60e15db53d52d9cf6aaa71fe3a6042d
#
_cell.length_a   1.000
_cell.length_b   1.000
_cell.length_c   1.000
_cell.angle_alpha   90.00
_cell.angle_beta   90.00
_cell.angle_gamma   90.00
#
_symmetry.space_group_name_H-M   'P 1'
#
loop_
_entity.id
_entity.type
_entity.pdbx_description
1 polymer ?
#
loop_
_entity_poly.entity_id
_entity_poly.type
_entity_poly.pdbx_seq_one_letter_code
_entity_poly.pdbx_strand_id
1 'polypeptide(L)'
;MSLMTAGVPIKAPVAGIAMGLITHEDDYTILTDIQGMEDHLGDMDFKVAGTRNGICALQMDIKIKGVTKEILEEALAQAKKARMQILDKMEEQIAKPREEVSKYAPKTLTFMINPNKIKDVIGKGGEMITKIILEASNVTSVTDMNAVKVDLEDDGRVIIYHIDKEIIDKTAEMIQEI
;
A
#
# COMPACT_ATOMS: atom_id res chain seq x y z
N MET A 1 -7.65 0.13 0.52
CA MET A 1 -7.65 0.62 1.93
C MET A 1 -6.23 0.69 2.51
N SER A 2 -5.41 -0.35 2.45
CA SER A 2 -4.05 -0.37 3.05
C SER A 2 -3.16 0.78 2.55
N LEU A 3 -3.10 1.03 1.24
CA LEU A 3 -2.36 2.16 0.68
C LEU A 3 -2.88 3.51 1.18
N MET A 4 -4.20 3.68 1.27
CA MET A 4 -4.81 4.90 1.79
C MET A 4 -4.50 5.11 3.28
N THR A 5 -4.50 4.03 4.05
CA THR A 5 -4.11 4.05 5.47
C THR A 5 -2.63 4.40 5.64
N ALA A 6 -1.78 4.00 4.71
CA ALA A 6 -0.36 4.33 4.68
C ALA A 6 -0.06 5.74 4.12
N GLY A 7 -1.08 6.53 3.79
CA GLY A 7 -0.90 7.89 3.26
C GLY A 7 -0.50 7.95 1.79
N VAL A 8 -0.57 6.84 1.04
CA VAL A 8 -0.24 6.86 -0.39
C VAL A 8 -1.32 7.62 -1.16
N PRO A 9 -0.96 8.68 -1.91
CA PRO A 9 -1.92 9.52 -2.62
C PRO A 9 -2.45 8.85 -3.88
N ILE A 10 -3.27 7.80 -3.71
CA ILE A 10 -3.94 7.12 -4.84
C ILE A 10 -4.98 8.04 -5.48
N LYS A 11 -5.18 7.90 -6.79
CA LYS A 11 -6.15 8.72 -7.55
C LYS A 11 -7.59 8.46 -7.15
N ALA A 12 -7.93 7.20 -6.89
CA ALA A 12 -9.26 6.76 -6.46
C ALA A 12 -9.21 5.37 -5.81
N PRO A 13 -10.15 5.06 -4.91
CA PRO A 13 -10.31 3.71 -4.39
C PRO A 13 -10.65 2.71 -5.49
N VAL A 14 -10.14 1.50 -5.36
CA VAL A 14 -10.39 0.37 -6.27
C VAL A 14 -10.98 -0.78 -5.46
N ALA A 15 -12.10 -1.32 -5.95
CA ALA A 15 -12.67 -2.56 -5.45
C ALA A 15 -12.69 -3.62 -6.55
N GLY A 16 -12.53 -4.87 -6.16
CA GLY A 16 -12.60 -6.03 -7.04
C GLY A 16 -13.69 -6.99 -6.60
N ILE A 17 -14.17 -7.79 -7.56
CA ILE A 17 -15.12 -8.88 -7.34
C ILE A 17 -14.76 -10.06 -8.23
N ALA A 18 -14.94 -11.28 -7.74
CA ALA A 18 -14.85 -12.51 -8.50
C ALA A 18 -16.25 -12.96 -8.89
N MET A 19 -16.46 -13.16 -10.18
CA MET A 19 -17.72 -13.57 -10.78
C MET A 19 -17.57 -14.97 -11.39
N GLY A 20 -18.66 -15.73 -11.43
CA GLY A 20 -18.70 -17.03 -12.06
C GLY A 20 -19.89 -17.17 -13.01
N LEU A 21 -19.80 -18.15 -13.89
CA LEU A 21 -20.89 -18.58 -14.78
C LEU A 21 -21.06 -20.08 -14.63
N ILE A 22 -22.32 -20.50 -14.52
CA ILE A 22 -22.73 -21.90 -14.62
C ILE A 22 -23.77 -21.98 -15.72
N THR A 23 -23.60 -22.88 -16.69
CA THR A 23 -24.53 -23.13 -17.77
C THR A 23 -25.15 -24.53 -17.61
N HIS A 24 -26.41 -24.64 -17.98
CA HIS A 24 -27.12 -25.91 -18.03
C HIS A 24 -28.09 -25.90 -19.20
N GLU A 25 -27.79 -26.68 -20.22
CA GLU A 25 -28.55 -26.73 -21.48
C GLU A 25 -28.65 -25.33 -22.11
N ASP A 26 -29.87 -24.76 -22.19
CA ASP A 26 -30.12 -23.42 -22.73
C ASP A 26 -30.17 -22.31 -21.68
N ASP A 27 -30.02 -22.66 -20.39
CA ASP A 27 -30.05 -21.73 -19.27
C ASP A 27 -28.65 -21.43 -18.74
N TYR A 28 -28.50 -20.27 -18.09
CA TYR A 28 -27.27 -19.90 -17.39
C TYR A 28 -27.55 -19.12 -16.11
N THR A 29 -26.59 -19.16 -15.20
CA THR A 29 -26.62 -18.38 -13.95
C THR A 29 -25.28 -17.69 -13.73
N ILE A 30 -25.33 -16.37 -13.49
CA ILE A 30 -24.16 -15.58 -13.16
C ILE A 30 -24.06 -15.47 -11.64
N LEU A 31 -22.92 -15.92 -11.10
CA LEU A 31 -22.63 -15.93 -9.67
C LEU A 31 -21.77 -14.70 -9.30
N THR A 32 -22.10 -14.09 -8.15
CA THR A 32 -21.33 -12.98 -7.59
C THR A 32 -20.59 -13.43 -6.35
N ASP A 33 -19.30 -13.04 -6.22
CA ASP A 33 -18.45 -13.36 -5.09
C ASP A 33 -18.22 -14.87 -4.93
N ILE A 34 -17.69 -15.48 -5.98
CA ILE A 34 -17.45 -16.92 -6.04
C ILE A 34 -16.37 -17.39 -5.10
N GLN A 35 -16.52 -18.62 -4.59
CA GLN A 35 -15.54 -19.34 -3.79
C GLN A 35 -14.77 -20.37 -4.64
N GLY A 36 -13.78 -21.00 -4.03
CA GLY A 36 -12.87 -21.91 -4.74
C GLY A 36 -13.54 -23.06 -5.48
N MET A 37 -14.66 -23.62 -5.00
CA MET A 37 -15.38 -24.66 -5.71
C MET A 37 -16.08 -24.14 -6.96
N GLU A 38 -16.69 -22.97 -6.90
CA GLU A 38 -17.36 -22.32 -8.02
C GLU A 38 -16.35 -21.83 -9.06
N ASP A 39 -15.16 -21.36 -8.62
CA ASP A 39 -14.03 -21.05 -9.50
C ASP A 39 -13.54 -22.32 -10.23
N HIS A 40 -13.44 -23.46 -9.54
CA HIS A 40 -12.92 -24.70 -10.10
C HIS A 40 -13.91 -25.44 -11.01
N LEU A 41 -15.18 -25.52 -10.61
CA LEU A 41 -16.23 -26.30 -11.29
C LEU A 41 -17.09 -25.49 -12.22
N GLY A 42 -17.06 -24.16 -12.17
CA GLY A 42 -17.83 -23.28 -13.03
C GLY A 42 -17.32 -23.29 -14.47
N ASP A 43 -18.17 -22.85 -15.39
CA ASP A 43 -17.93 -22.80 -16.84
C ASP A 43 -17.07 -21.61 -17.26
N MET A 44 -17.16 -20.52 -16.52
CA MET A 44 -16.31 -19.34 -16.63
C MET A 44 -16.18 -18.69 -15.27
N ASP A 45 -15.01 -18.13 -15.01
CA ASP A 45 -14.80 -17.17 -13.93
C ASP A 45 -14.09 -15.93 -14.45
N PHE A 46 -14.37 -14.78 -13.83
CA PHE A 46 -13.60 -13.58 -14.06
C PHE A 46 -13.49 -12.72 -12.81
N LYS A 47 -12.33 -12.12 -12.66
CA LYS A 47 -11.99 -11.21 -11.59
C LYS A 47 -11.92 -9.81 -12.21
N VAL A 48 -12.75 -8.90 -11.73
CA VAL A 48 -12.79 -7.53 -12.25
C VAL A 48 -12.57 -6.53 -11.13
N ALA A 49 -11.67 -5.61 -11.34
CA ALA A 49 -11.38 -4.52 -10.41
C ALA A 49 -11.53 -3.16 -11.08
N GLY A 50 -11.94 -2.17 -10.32
CA GLY A 50 -12.09 -0.82 -10.85
C GLY A 50 -12.53 0.20 -9.80
N THR A 51 -12.49 1.45 -10.24
CA THR A 51 -12.99 2.61 -9.50
C THR A 51 -14.49 2.78 -9.75
N ARG A 52 -15.09 3.83 -9.20
CA ARG A 52 -16.47 4.23 -9.54
C ARG A 52 -16.62 4.60 -11.02
N ASN A 53 -15.54 5.10 -11.63
CA ASN A 53 -15.58 5.62 -13.00
C ASN A 53 -15.36 4.56 -14.08
N GLY A 54 -14.77 3.41 -13.73
CA GLY A 54 -14.50 2.37 -14.72
C GLY A 54 -13.67 1.20 -14.19
N ILE A 55 -13.50 0.23 -15.07
CA ILE A 55 -12.69 -0.98 -14.82
C ILE A 55 -11.21 -0.65 -15.05
N CYS A 56 -10.34 -1.08 -14.14
CA CYS A 56 -8.88 -0.93 -14.22
C CYS A 56 -8.18 -2.24 -14.59
N ALA A 57 -8.77 -3.38 -14.21
CA ALA A 57 -8.19 -4.69 -14.44
C ALA A 57 -9.30 -5.75 -14.60
N LEU A 58 -9.06 -6.71 -15.48
CA LEU A 58 -9.92 -7.86 -15.68
C LEU A 58 -9.03 -9.07 -15.99
N GLN A 59 -9.32 -10.19 -15.32
CA GLN A 59 -8.77 -11.50 -15.65
C GLN A 59 -9.92 -12.47 -15.81
N MET A 60 -9.91 -13.26 -16.88
CA MET A 60 -10.98 -14.18 -17.22
C MET A 60 -10.40 -15.55 -17.54
N ASP A 61 -11.08 -16.59 -17.08
CA ASP A 61 -10.86 -17.98 -17.48
C ASP A 61 -12.16 -18.58 -18.01
N ILE A 62 -12.15 -19.09 -19.23
CA ILE A 62 -13.31 -19.71 -19.90
C ILE A 62 -12.99 -21.18 -20.12
N LYS A 63 -13.80 -22.06 -19.55
CA LYS A 63 -13.62 -23.53 -19.59
C LYS A 63 -14.54 -24.22 -20.58
N ILE A 64 -15.43 -23.45 -21.23
CA ILE A 64 -16.37 -23.90 -22.27
C ILE A 64 -16.02 -23.32 -23.62
N LYS A 65 -16.75 -23.67 -24.70
CA LYS A 65 -16.39 -23.26 -26.07
C LYS A 65 -16.56 -21.77 -26.37
N GLY A 66 -16.99 -21.00 -25.43
CA GLY A 66 -17.14 -19.56 -25.51
C GLY A 66 -18.34 -19.05 -24.72
N VAL A 67 -18.41 -17.73 -24.56
CA VAL A 67 -19.47 -17.03 -23.84
C VAL A 67 -20.05 -15.99 -24.79
N THR A 68 -21.35 -15.82 -24.80
CA THR A 68 -21.98 -14.83 -25.68
C THR A 68 -21.77 -13.41 -25.17
N LYS A 69 -21.92 -12.44 -26.05
CA LYS A 69 -21.79 -11.01 -25.69
C LYS A 69 -22.83 -10.61 -24.64
N GLU A 70 -24.03 -11.13 -24.74
CA GLU A 70 -25.13 -10.86 -23.83
C GLU A 70 -24.81 -11.32 -22.40
N ILE A 71 -24.28 -12.53 -22.25
CA ILE A 71 -23.84 -13.08 -20.97
C ILE A 71 -22.71 -12.18 -20.35
N LEU A 72 -21.76 -11.75 -21.17
CA LEU A 72 -20.69 -10.88 -20.71
C LEU A 72 -21.20 -9.49 -20.27
N GLU A 73 -22.12 -8.91 -21.02
CA GLU A 73 -22.73 -7.62 -20.67
C GLU A 73 -23.49 -7.71 -19.34
N GLU A 74 -24.28 -8.77 -19.14
CA GLU A 74 -25.00 -9.02 -17.91
C GLU A 74 -24.04 -9.26 -16.73
N ALA A 75 -23.03 -10.11 -16.91
CA ALA A 75 -22.03 -10.41 -15.90
C ALA A 75 -21.23 -9.16 -15.46
N LEU A 76 -20.85 -8.31 -16.41
CA LEU A 76 -20.16 -7.05 -16.12
C LEU A 76 -21.08 -6.04 -15.40
N ALA A 77 -22.36 -5.99 -15.75
CA ALA A 77 -23.35 -5.16 -15.07
C ALA A 77 -23.56 -5.60 -13.61
N GLN A 78 -23.68 -6.92 -13.40
CA GLN A 78 -23.78 -7.51 -12.06
C GLN A 78 -22.51 -7.27 -11.24
N ALA A 79 -21.33 -7.46 -11.82
CA ALA A 79 -20.05 -7.17 -11.21
C ALA A 79 -19.90 -5.69 -10.83
N LYS A 80 -20.38 -4.77 -11.68
CA LYS A 80 -20.38 -3.33 -11.36
C LYS A 80 -21.21 -3.05 -10.12
N LYS A 81 -22.39 -3.62 -10.00
CA LYS A 81 -23.27 -3.46 -8.83
C LYS A 81 -22.56 -3.92 -7.55
N ALA A 82 -21.94 -5.10 -7.58
CA ALA A 82 -21.21 -5.64 -6.43
C ALA A 82 -20.00 -4.75 -6.07
N ARG A 83 -19.20 -4.31 -7.04
CA ARG A 83 -18.06 -3.43 -6.81
C ARG A 83 -18.47 -2.08 -6.18
N MET A 84 -19.60 -1.52 -6.61
CA MET A 84 -20.11 -0.28 -6.01
C MET A 84 -20.45 -0.48 -4.53
N GLN A 85 -21.08 -1.58 -4.16
CA GLN A 85 -21.38 -1.90 -2.76
C GLN A 85 -20.10 -2.05 -1.93
N ILE A 86 -19.05 -2.68 -2.48
CA ILE A 86 -17.76 -2.80 -1.81
C ILE A 86 -17.10 -1.43 -1.64
N LEU A 87 -17.11 -0.59 -2.69
CA LEU A 87 -16.58 0.78 -2.63
C LEU A 87 -17.31 1.62 -1.58
N ASP A 88 -18.63 1.49 -1.46
CA ASP A 88 -19.41 2.19 -0.42
C ASP A 88 -18.91 1.78 0.98
N LYS A 89 -18.72 0.48 1.23
CA LYS A 89 -18.20 -0.03 2.49
C LYS A 89 -16.75 0.40 2.77
N MET A 90 -15.93 0.46 1.73
CA MET A 90 -14.56 0.96 1.86
C MET A 90 -14.54 2.44 2.23
N GLU A 91 -15.37 3.25 1.60
CA GLU A 91 -15.45 4.70 1.82
C GLU A 91 -16.04 5.06 3.18
N GLU A 92 -16.97 4.25 3.72
CA GLU A 92 -17.44 4.36 5.10
C GLU A 92 -16.30 4.26 6.13
N GLN A 93 -15.25 3.48 5.82
CA GLN A 93 -14.10 3.28 6.70
C GLN A 93 -12.96 4.28 6.44
N ILE A 94 -12.69 4.55 5.17
CA ILE A 94 -11.64 5.48 4.76
C ILE A 94 -11.98 6.10 3.41
N ALA A 95 -12.44 7.35 3.44
CA ALA A 95 -12.88 8.07 2.23
C ALA A 95 -11.72 8.72 1.45
N LYS A 96 -10.62 9.04 2.15
CA LYS A 96 -9.43 9.68 1.55
C LYS A 96 -8.16 9.07 2.13
N PRO A 97 -7.04 9.09 1.38
CA PRO A 97 -5.73 8.75 1.94
C PRO A 97 -5.45 9.57 3.21
N ARG A 98 -4.86 8.95 4.21
CA ARG A 98 -4.44 9.65 5.43
C ARG A 98 -3.29 10.58 5.11
N GLU A 99 -3.24 11.72 5.77
CA GLU A 99 -2.11 12.66 5.65
C GLU A 99 -0.85 12.10 6.29
N GLU A 100 -1.01 11.34 7.37
CA GLU A 100 0.08 10.66 8.06
C GLU A 100 -0.21 9.18 8.23
N VAL A 101 0.85 8.38 8.28
CA VAL A 101 0.77 6.95 8.64
C VAL A 101 0.32 6.78 10.09
N SER A 102 -0.16 5.58 10.43
CA SER A 102 -0.54 5.24 11.80
C SER A 102 0.58 5.60 12.79
N LYS A 103 0.19 6.03 14.01
CA LYS A 103 1.14 6.27 15.11
C LYS A 103 2.02 5.07 15.46
N TYR A 104 1.59 3.87 15.09
CA TYR A 104 2.33 2.62 15.30
C TYR A 104 3.17 2.21 14.09
N ALA A 105 3.03 2.89 12.96
CA ALA A 105 3.81 2.57 11.77
C ALA A 105 5.17 3.28 11.80
N PRO A 106 6.24 2.63 11.32
CA PRO A 106 7.51 3.29 11.09
C PRO A 106 7.34 4.48 10.15
N LYS A 107 7.94 5.58 10.51
CA LYS A 107 8.00 6.80 9.71
C LYS A 107 9.40 6.98 9.16
N THR A 108 9.49 7.66 8.03
CA THR A 108 10.75 7.94 7.36
C THR A 108 10.83 9.42 7.02
N LEU A 109 11.96 10.05 7.30
CA LEU A 109 12.30 11.39 6.83
C LEU A 109 13.52 11.28 5.93
N THR A 110 13.46 11.92 4.77
CA THR A 110 14.59 11.96 3.83
C THR A 110 14.90 13.41 3.48
N PHE A 111 16.16 13.79 3.56
CA PHE A 111 16.66 15.11 3.14
C PHE A 111 18.09 15.01 2.62
N MET A 112 18.57 16.09 2.02
CA MET A 112 19.93 16.17 1.47
C MET A 112 20.82 17.04 2.33
N ILE A 113 22.05 16.61 2.55
CA ILE A 113 23.14 17.42 3.10
C ILE A 113 24.22 17.59 2.04
N ASN A 114 25.13 18.55 2.29
CA ASN A 114 26.32 18.67 1.44
C ASN A 114 27.16 17.40 1.55
N PRO A 115 27.48 16.68 0.44
CA PRO A 115 28.28 15.46 0.48
C PRO A 115 29.63 15.61 1.20
N ASN A 116 30.23 16.82 1.16
CA ASN A 116 31.48 17.10 1.87
C ASN A 116 31.32 17.06 3.41
N LYS A 117 30.10 17.21 3.91
CA LYS A 117 29.76 17.17 5.35
C LYS A 117 29.48 15.76 5.88
N ILE A 118 29.36 14.76 5.01
CA ILE A 118 29.10 13.36 5.42
C ILE A 118 30.13 12.90 6.44
N LYS A 119 31.41 13.23 6.22
CA LYS A 119 32.50 12.85 7.14
C LYS A 119 32.34 13.48 8.52
N ASP A 120 31.83 14.70 8.58
CA ASP A 120 31.62 15.44 9.85
C ASP A 120 30.42 14.84 10.59
N VAL A 121 29.35 14.48 9.89
CA VAL A 121 28.16 13.81 10.45
C VAL A 121 28.49 12.41 10.98
N ILE A 122 29.28 11.64 10.26
CA ILE A 122 29.74 10.31 10.72
C ILE A 122 30.69 10.46 11.90
N GLY A 123 31.63 11.40 11.81
CA GLY A 123 32.68 11.59 12.78
C GLY A 123 33.78 10.52 12.72
N LYS A 124 34.82 10.67 13.51
CA LYS A 124 35.94 9.71 13.57
C LYS A 124 35.49 8.37 14.10
N GLY A 125 35.57 7.32 13.26
CA GLY A 125 35.13 5.98 13.63
C GLY A 125 33.64 5.85 13.93
N GLY A 126 32.77 6.79 13.44
CA GLY A 126 31.35 6.78 13.69
C GLY A 126 30.91 7.41 15.02
N GLU A 127 31.81 8.10 15.73
CA GLU A 127 31.50 8.67 17.04
C GLU A 127 30.35 9.69 17.00
N MET A 128 30.33 10.58 15.99
CA MET A 128 29.35 11.66 15.94
C MET A 128 27.95 11.10 15.65
N ILE A 129 27.81 10.27 14.64
CA ILE A 129 26.49 9.66 14.33
C ILE A 129 26.00 8.77 15.47
N THR A 130 26.89 8.04 16.15
CA THR A 130 26.56 7.26 17.34
C THR A 130 26.02 8.17 18.45
N LYS A 131 26.68 9.29 18.72
CA LYS A 131 26.23 10.26 19.71
C LYS A 131 24.85 10.82 19.38
N ILE A 132 24.62 11.19 18.13
CA ILE A 132 23.33 11.70 17.64
C ILE A 132 22.22 10.67 17.89
N ILE A 133 22.45 9.40 17.48
CA ILE A 133 21.47 8.32 17.65
C ILE A 133 21.12 8.12 19.13
N LEU A 134 22.10 8.04 19.99
CA LEU A 134 21.90 7.81 21.43
C LEU A 134 21.16 8.99 22.10
N GLU A 135 21.57 10.21 21.78
CA GLU A 135 20.98 11.41 22.37
C GLU A 135 19.57 11.70 21.85
N ALA A 136 19.33 11.53 20.55
CA ALA A 136 18.01 11.75 19.97
C ALA A 136 16.99 10.75 20.50
N SER A 137 17.37 9.47 20.59
CA SER A 137 16.49 8.38 21.03
C SER A 137 16.46 8.20 22.56
N ASN A 138 17.31 8.89 23.30
CA ASN A 138 17.48 8.72 24.74
C ASN A 138 17.73 7.25 25.15
N VAL A 139 18.61 6.58 24.41
CA VAL A 139 19.03 5.19 24.66
C VAL A 139 20.52 5.10 24.96
N THR A 140 20.95 3.98 25.50
CA THR A 140 22.36 3.76 25.88
C THR A 140 23.16 2.93 24.87
N SER A 141 22.48 2.37 23.87
CA SER A 141 23.09 1.56 22.81
C SER A 141 22.42 1.79 21.46
N VAL A 142 23.19 1.84 20.39
CA VAL A 142 22.68 1.91 19.02
C VAL A 142 21.98 0.62 18.56
N THR A 143 22.17 -0.47 19.31
CA THR A 143 21.49 -1.76 19.08
C THR A 143 20.16 -1.88 19.83
N ASP A 144 19.79 -0.85 20.62
CA ASP A 144 18.48 -0.80 21.25
C ASP A 144 17.36 -0.80 20.19
N MET A 145 16.26 -1.50 20.48
CA MET A 145 15.11 -1.55 19.58
C MET A 145 14.43 -0.18 19.38
N ASN A 146 14.62 0.73 20.33
CA ASN A 146 14.10 2.09 20.29
C ASN A 146 15.11 3.10 19.73
N ALA A 147 16.30 2.67 19.32
CA ALA A 147 17.27 3.55 18.69
C ALA A 147 16.79 3.96 17.29
N VAL A 148 16.88 5.26 16.99
CA VAL A 148 16.63 5.77 15.64
C VAL A 148 17.65 5.18 14.66
N LYS A 149 17.18 4.83 13.48
CA LYS A 149 18.05 4.36 12.39
C LYS A 149 18.33 5.50 11.43
N VAL A 150 19.58 5.66 11.06
CA VAL A 150 20.04 6.70 10.15
C VAL A 150 20.91 6.05 9.08
N ASP A 151 20.50 6.21 7.83
CA ASP A 151 21.29 5.84 6.65
C ASP A 151 21.81 7.10 5.97
N LEU A 152 23.08 7.07 5.60
CA LEU A 152 23.79 8.14 4.92
C LEU A 152 24.33 7.58 3.59
N GLU A 153 23.92 8.18 2.49
CA GLU A 153 24.40 7.78 1.16
C GLU A 153 25.47 8.75 0.65
N ASP A 154 26.32 8.26 -0.25
CA ASP A 154 27.49 9.00 -0.78
C ASP A 154 27.11 10.29 -1.50
N ASP A 155 25.89 10.39 -2.01
CA ASP A 155 25.33 11.57 -2.67
C ASP A 155 24.86 12.67 -1.69
N GLY A 156 24.96 12.41 -0.37
CA GLY A 156 24.51 13.31 0.70
C GLY A 156 23.06 13.09 1.13
N ARG A 157 22.41 12.04 0.67
CA ARG A 157 21.06 11.70 1.09
C ARG A 157 21.09 11.07 2.49
N VAL A 158 20.32 11.67 3.37
CA VAL A 158 20.10 11.20 4.74
C VAL A 158 18.72 10.62 4.83
N ILE A 159 18.60 9.42 5.37
CA ILE A 159 17.31 8.74 5.58
C ILE A 159 17.22 8.35 7.04
N ILE A 160 16.21 8.85 7.75
CA ILE A 160 15.97 8.61 9.18
C ILE A 160 14.71 7.80 9.35
N TYR A 161 14.76 6.75 10.16
CA TYR A 161 13.63 5.84 10.42
C TYR A 161 13.35 5.74 11.91
N HIS A 162 12.12 6.00 12.32
CA HIS A 162 11.63 5.72 13.68
C HIS A 162 10.10 5.68 13.72
N ILE A 163 9.51 5.10 14.76
CA ILE A 163 8.06 5.14 14.99
C ILE A 163 7.64 6.52 15.48
N ASP A 164 8.43 7.12 16.35
CA ASP A 164 8.19 8.44 16.93
C ASP A 164 8.75 9.55 16.02
N LYS A 165 7.87 10.47 15.63
CA LYS A 165 8.23 11.60 14.78
C LYS A 165 9.13 12.61 15.49
N GLU A 166 8.94 12.82 16.79
CA GLU A 166 9.75 13.77 17.56
C GLU A 166 11.22 13.35 17.57
N ILE A 167 11.49 12.05 17.67
CA ILE A 167 12.85 11.49 17.59
C ILE A 167 13.45 11.71 16.19
N ILE A 168 12.65 11.52 15.14
CA ILE A 168 13.09 11.77 13.76
C ILE A 168 13.44 13.24 13.56
N ASP A 169 12.55 14.15 13.98
CA ASP A 169 12.73 15.58 13.82
C ASP A 169 13.98 16.06 14.60
N LYS A 170 14.13 15.62 15.86
CA LYS A 170 15.32 15.92 16.67
C LYS A 170 16.61 15.39 16.04
N THR A 171 16.58 14.17 15.49
CA THR A 171 17.75 13.59 14.79
C THR A 171 18.12 14.41 13.55
N ALA A 172 17.11 14.85 12.79
CA ALA A 172 17.33 15.67 11.60
C ALA A 172 17.93 17.04 11.95
N GLU A 173 17.41 17.70 12.99
CA GLU A 173 17.95 18.97 13.49
C GLU A 173 19.44 18.82 13.89
N MET A 174 19.78 17.81 14.68
CA MET A 174 21.16 17.54 15.11
C MET A 174 22.11 17.29 13.94
N ILE A 175 21.63 16.64 12.86
CA ILE A 175 22.44 16.41 11.66
C ILE A 175 22.60 17.70 10.85
N GLN A 176 21.56 18.55 10.76
CA GLN A 176 21.58 19.79 10.00
C GLN A 176 22.40 20.91 10.66
N GLU A 177 22.63 20.82 11.98
CA GLU A 177 23.49 21.77 12.74
C GLU A 177 24.98 21.59 12.49
N ILE A 178 25.41 20.45 11.88
CA ILE A 178 26.79 20.15 11.53
C ILE A 178 27.14 20.74 10.15
#